data_8efb162b2941582661d5a79371f1d742
#
_entry.id   8efb162b2941582661d5a79371f1d742
#
_cell.length_a   1.000
_cell.length_b   1.000
_cell.length_c   1.000
_cell.angle_alpha   90.00
_cell.angle_beta   90.00
_cell.angle_gamma   90.00
#
_symmetry.space_group_name_H-M   'P 1'
#
loop_
_entity.id
_entity.type
_entity.pdbx_description
1 polymer ?
#
loop_
_entity_poly.entity_id
_entity_poly.type
_entity_poly.pdbx_seq_one_letter_code
_entity_poly.pdbx_strand_id
1 'polypeptide(L)'
;IEAIFMGGDCQVGIESTVLDMTGDTPTILRPGILTADDISDALGVPVAYDKALSQKPDGADFKPKAPGMKYKHYAPKADMMILEGAYTDVKREIERLRREKEREGLKVGSILFEESAFREAAHDFFARLRDLDQAGVDLIIAGALSGEDQVGFAVMNRMVKSAGYNIIKV
;
A
#
# COMPACT_ATOMS: atom_id res chain seq x y z
N ILE A 1 19.18 -13.38 -16.64
CA ILE A 1 19.54 -11.98 -17.01
C ILE A 1 21.05 -11.89 -17.00
N GLU A 2 21.66 -11.52 -18.13
CA GLU A 2 23.10 -11.49 -18.32
C GLU A 2 23.75 -10.18 -17.82
N ALA A 3 22.98 -9.09 -17.74
CA ALA A 3 23.46 -7.79 -17.27
C ALA A 3 22.33 -6.96 -16.65
N ILE A 4 22.65 -6.17 -15.64
CA ILE A 4 21.77 -5.20 -15.01
C ILE A 4 22.52 -3.87 -14.93
N PHE A 5 21.91 -2.80 -15.51
CA PHE A 5 22.41 -1.43 -15.37
C PHE A 5 21.72 -0.77 -14.19
N MET A 6 22.48 -0.36 -13.19
CA MET A 6 21.97 0.29 -11.99
C MET A 6 22.03 1.81 -12.16
N GLY A 7 20.87 2.46 -12.27
CA GLY A 7 20.73 3.91 -12.43
C GLY A 7 20.44 4.68 -11.13
N GLY A 8 20.52 4.02 -9.98
CA GLY A 8 20.13 4.57 -8.68
C GLY A 8 18.66 4.26 -8.35
N ASP A 9 18.20 4.77 -7.19
CA ASP A 9 16.85 4.52 -6.69
C ASP A 9 15.79 5.31 -7.46
N CYS A 10 14.61 4.71 -7.64
CA CYS A 10 13.47 5.39 -8.23
C CYS A 10 12.93 6.48 -7.29
N GLN A 11 12.53 7.63 -7.84
CA GLN A 11 11.90 8.70 -7.05
C GLN A 11 10.53 8.28 -6.47
N VAL A 12 9.88 7.29 -7.09
CA VAL A 12 8.61 6.71 -6.66
C VAL A 12 8.82 5.22 -6.45
N GLY A 13 8.59 4.73 -5.25
CA GLY A 13 8.81 3.34 -4.85
C GLY A 13 7.60 2.44 -5.07
N ILE A 14 6.42 2.99 -5.41
CA ILE A 14 5.23 2.22 -5.80
C ILE A 14 5.11 2.18 -7.32
N GLU A 15 4.32 1.24 -7.84
CA GLU A 15 4.12 1.10 -9.28
C GLU A 15 3.28 2.24 -9.85
N SER A 16 3.42 2.46 -11.16
CA SER A 16 2.70 3.47 -11.92
C SER A 16 1.18 3.30 -11.85
N THR A 17 0.47 4.41 -12.02
CA THR A 17 -0.97 4.41 -12.26
C THR A 17 -1.28 3.65 -13.55
N VAL A 18 -2.33 2.80 -13.52
CA VAL A 18 -2.87 2.12 -14.71
C VAL A 18 -4.25 2.67 -15.00
N LEU A 19 -4.42 3.22 -16.19
CA LEU A 19 -5.65 3.85 -16.65
C LEU A 19 -6.26 3.03 -17.80
N ASP A 20 -7.55 2.74 -17.69
CA ASP A 20 -8.37 2.18 -18.75
C ASP A 20 -9.07 3.31 -19.50
N MET A 21 -8.76 3.42 -20.80
CA MET A 21 -9.31 4.42 -21.73
C MET A 21 -10.30 3.80 -22.73
N THR A 22 -10.71 2.56 -22.53
CA THR A 22 -11.56 1.85 -23.50
C THR A 22 -13.04 2.11 -23.35
N GLY A 23 -13.46 2.66 -22.19
CA GLY A 23 -14.85 3.05 -21.92
C GLY A 23 -15.11 4.54 -22.10
N ASP A 24 -16.35 4.97 -21.88
CA ASP A 24 -16.75 6.38 -21.99
C ASP A 24 -16.11 7.26 -20.90
N THR A 25 -15.78 6.69 -19.76
CA THR A 25 -15.13 7.38 -18.65
C THR A 25 -13.78 6.75 -18.38
N PRO A 26 -12.66 7.51 -18.48
CA PRO A 26 -11.34 7.02 -18.08
C PRO A 26 -11.37 6.48 -16.65
N THR A 27 -10.86 5.28 -16.45
CA THR A 27 -10.99 4.57 -15.17
C THR A 27 -9.64 4.08 -14.67
N ILE A 28 -9.26 4.49 -13.45
CA ILE A 28 -8.05 4.00 -12.80
C ILE A 28 -8.26 2.58 -12.30
N LEU A 29 -7.49 1.64 -12.85
CA LEU A 29 -7.46 0.22 -12.47
C LEU A 29 -6.43 -0.06 -11.38
N ARG A 30 -5.37 0.75 -11.30
CA ARG A 30 -4.35 0.70 -10.25
C ARG A 30 -3.94 2.13 -9.89
N PRO A 31 -4.22 2.61 -8.68
CA PRO A 31 -3.78 3.94 -8.26
C PRO A 31 -2.25 3.98 -8.10
N GLY A 32 -1.63 5.08 -8.44
CA GLY A 32 -0.19 5.34 -8.34
C GLY A 32 0.06 6.79 -8.00
N ILE A 33 1.28 7.29 -8.30
CA ILE A 33 1.68 8.67 -7.97
C ILE A 33 0.93 9.72 -8.81
N LEU A 34 0.52 9.36 -10.05
CA LEU A 34 -0.40 10.21 -10.82
C LEU A 34 -1.81 9.95 -10.31
N THR A 35 -2.41 10.98 -9.76
CA THR A 35 -3.73 10.93 -9.13
C THR A 35 -4.86 11.05 -10.15
N ALA A 36 -6.11 10.81 -9.71
CA ALA A 36 -7.27 11.04 -10.57
C ALA A 36 -7.40 12.52 -10.95
N ASP A 37 -7.06 13.43 -10.04
CA ASP A 37 -7.08 14.87 -10.31
C ASP A 37 -6.02 15.26 -11.35
N ASP A 38 -4.76 14.79 -11.20
CA ASP A 38 -3.71 15.05 -12.19
C ASP A 38 -4.12 14.59 -13.60
N ILE A 39 -4.78 13.43 -13.69
CA ILE A 39 -5.19 12.87 -14.97
C ILE A 39 -6.44 13.60 -15.50
N SER A 40 -7.40 13.93 -14.63
CA SER A 40 -8.58 14.71 -15.00
C SER A 40 -8.21 16.07 -15.55
N ASP A 41 -7.27 16.75 -14.91
CA ASP A 41 -6.75 18.06 -15.35
C ASP A 41 -6.06 17.96 -16.72
N ALA A 42 -5.29 16.90 -16.94
CA ALA A 42 -4.60 16.68 -18.20
C ALA A 42 -5.56 16.31 -19.36
N LEU A 43 -6.64 15.58 -19.07
CA LEU A 43 -7.61 15.10 -20.07
C LEU A 43 -8.77 16.08 -20.29
N GLY A 44 -9.03 16.96 -19.33
CA GLY A 44 -10.21 17.87 -19.35
C GLY A 44 -11.54 17.13 -19.12
N VAL A 45 -11.50 15.91 -18.59
CA VAL A 45 -12.70 15.08 -18.28
C VAL A 45 -12.54 14.38 -16.94
N PRO A 46 -13.64 14.08 -16.23
CA PRO A 46 -13.57 13.35 -14.97
C PRO A 46 -12.98 11.94 -15.14
N VAL A 47 -12.18 11.52 -14.17
CA VAL A 47 -11.59 10.18 -14.08
C VAL A 47 -12.20 9.43 -12.90
N ALA A 48 -12.58 8.18 -13.11
CA ALA A 48 -13.16 7.32 -12.09
C ALA A 48 -12.11 6.33 -11.53
N TYR A 49 -12.40 5.78 -10.36
CA TYR A 49 -11.70 4.61 -9.84
C TYR A 49 -12.52 3.35 -10.11
N ASP A 50 -11.84 2.24 -10.49
CA ASP A 50 -12.51 0.94 -10.63
C ASP A 50 -13.05 0.49 -9.26
N LYS A 51 -14.29 0.00 -9.23
CA LYS A 51 -14.98 -0.43 -8.00
C LYS A 51 -14.24 -1.55 -7.26
N ALA A 52 -13.47 -2.38 -7.97
CA ALA A 52 -12.68 -3.45 -7.38
C ALA A 52 -11.50 -2.95 -6.52
N LEU A 53 -11.15 -1.66 -6.57
CA LEU A 53 -10.10 -1.08 -5.73
C LEU A 53 -10.52 -0.93 -4.27
N SER A 54 -11.81 -0.77 -4.02
CA SER A 54 -12.39 -0.57 -2.68
C SER A 54 -12.92 -1.85 -2.03
N GLN A 55 -12.83 -2.99 -2.72
CA GLN A 55 -13.39 -4.26 -2.25
C GLN A 55 -12.33 -5.35 -2.27
N LYS A 56 -12.38 -6.23 -1.25
CA LYS A 56 -11.63 -7.49 -1.32
C LYS A 56 -12.17 -8.28 -2.50
N PRO A 57 -11.32 -8.75 -3.44
CA PRO A 57 -11.78 -9.58 -4.54
C PRO A 57 -12.41 -10.86 -3.98
N ASP A 58 -13.73 -10.98 -4.05
CA ASP A 58 -14.46 -12.17 -3.65
C ASP A 58 -14.93 -12.95 -4.89
N GLY A 59 -14.60 -14.23 -4.92
CA GLY A 59 -15.14 -15.19 -5.87
C GLY A 59 -14.19 -15.67 -6.96
N ALA A 60 -14.47 -16.90 -7.45
CA ALA A 60 -13.71 -17.57 -8.50
C ALA A 60 -13.78 -16.86 -9.87
N ASP A 61 -14.79 -15.98 -10.06
CA ASP A 61 -15.08 -15.32 -11.34
C ASP A 61 -14.46 -13.92 -11.48
N PHE A 62 -13.71 -13.44 -10.47
CA PHE A 62 -13.03 -12.15 -10.59
C PHE A 62 -11.93 -12.20 -11.65
N LYS A 63 -12.16 -11.52 -12.78
CA LYS A 63 -11.17 -11.34 -13.87
C LYS A 63 -10.43 -10.02 -13.65
N PRO A 64 -9.14 -10.06 -13.27
CA PRO A 64 -8.35 -8.84 -13.09
C PRO A 64 -8.15 -8.16 -14.45
N LYS A 65 -8.45 -6.86 -14.53
CA LYS A 65 -8.23 -6.02 -15.71
C LYS A 65 -6.80 -5.46 -15.77
N ALA A 66 -6.08 -5.48 -14.66
CA ALA A 66 -4.71 -4.97 -14.56
C ALA A 66 -3.86 -5.83 -13.61
N PRO A 67 -2.52 -5.84 -13.79
CA PRO A 67 -1.61 -6.47 -12.84
C PRO A 67 -1.79 -5.92 -11.43
N GLY A 68 -1.74 -6.79 -10.43
CA GLY A 68 -1.90 -6.40 -9.01
C GLY A 68 -3.33 -6.34 -8.50
N MET A 69 -4.35 -6.65 -9.32
CA MET A 69 -5.74 -6.68 -8.86
C MET A 69 -6.13 -7.99 -8.16
N LYS A 70 -5.54 -9.14 -8.50
CA LYS A 70 -6.03 -10.46 -8.06
C LYS A 70 -5.19 -11.13 -6.97
N TYR A 71 -3.91 -10.85 -6.86
CA TYR A 71 -3.00 -11.65 -6.03
C TYR A 71 -2.47 -10.85 -4.84
N LYS A 72 -2.05 -11.58 -3.80
CA LYS A 72 -1.24 -11.09 -2.70
C LYS A 72 0.13 -10.67 -3.28
N HIS A 73 0.18 -9.49 -3.88
CA HIS A 73 1.41 -8.93 -4.43
C HIS A 73 2.21 -8.29 -3.30
N TYR A 74 3.52 -8.57 -3.29
CA TYR A 74 4.48 -7.95 -2.37
C TYR A 74 4.21 -8.23 -0.88
N ALA A 75 3.49 -9.30 -0.57
CA ALA A 75 3.34 -9.69 0.82
C ALA A 75 4.71 -10.04 1.40
N PRO A 76 5.07 -9.47 2.56
CA PRO A 76 6.26 -9.86 3.28
C PRO A 76 6.18 -11.34 3.68
N LYS A 77 7.31 -11.92 4.07
CA LYS A 77 7.35 -13.27 4.65
C LYS A 77 6.72 -13.29 6.03
N ALA A 78 6.90 -12.21 6.80
CA ALA A 78 6.29 -12.00 8.10
C ALA A 78 4.78 -11.81 7.99
N ASP A 79 4.06 -12.18 9.04
CA ASP A 79 2.67 -11.76 9.18
C ASP A 79 2.59 -10.24 9.30
N MET A 80 1.55 -9.64 8.71
CA MET A 80 1.38 -8.19 8.74
C MET A 80 -0.04 -7.81 9.18
N MET A 81 -0.12 -6.77 10.02
CA MET A 81 -1.37 -6.13 10.40
C MET A 81 -1.29 -4.61 10.22
N ILE A 82 -2.44 -3.99 9.98
CA ILE A 82 -2.58 -2.54 9.84
C ILE A 82 -3.45 -2.04 10.98
N LEU A 83 -2.98 -1.01 11.69
CA LEU A 83 -3.77 -0.29 12.69
C LEU A 83 -4.36 0.96 12.05
N GLU A 84 -5.67 1.12 12.14
CA GLU A 84 -6.44 2.24 11.61
C GLU A 84 -7.06 3.05 12.75
N GLY A 85 -6.79 4.35 12.81
CA GLY A 85 -7.30 5.26 13.82
C GLY A 85 -6.59 6.60 13.79
N ALA A 86 -6.76 7.42 14.84
CA ALA A 86 -6.01 8.66 14.99
C ALA A 86 -4.51 8.35 15.12
N TYR A 87 -3.67 9.16 14.47
CA TYR A 87 -2.20 8.93 14.41
C TYR A 87 -1.57 8.67 15.78
N THR A 88 -1.95 9.47 16.78
CA THR A 88 -1.44 9.33 18.15
C THR A 88 -1.84 8.02 18.82
N ASP A 89 -3.05 7.54 18.54
CA ASP A 89 -3.57 6.28 19.08
C ASP A 89 -2.92 5.09 18.39
N VAL A 90 -2.80 5.15 17.07
CA VAL A 90 -2.06 4.16 16.26
C VAL A 90 -0.61 4.04 16.73
N LYS A 91 0.10 5.16 16.92
CA LYS A 91 1.48 5.17 17.39
C LYS A 91 1.63 4.52 18.77
N ARG A 92 0.73 4.87 19.70
CA ARG A 92 0.71 4.29 21.05
C ARG A 92 0.42 2.78 20.99
N GLU A 93 -0.50 2.36 20.16
CA GLU A 93 -0.90 0.97 20.04
C GLU A 93 0.17 0.11 19.35
N ILE A 94 0.88 0.64 18.35
CA ILE A 94 2.06 -0.01 17.75
C ILE A 94 3.08 -0.33 18.85
N GLU A 95 3.42 0.64 19.70
CA GLU A 95 4.40 0.45 20.76
C GLU A 95 3.92 -0.53 21.84
N ARG A 96 2.63 -0.53 22.15
CA ARG A 96 2.03 -1.47 23.10
C ARG A 96 2.10 -2.92 22.56
N LEU A 97 1.61 -3.13 21.34
CA LEU A 97 1.59 -4.44 20.69
C LEU A 97 3.01 -4.97 20.44
N ARG A 98 3.92 -4.09 20.01
CA ARG A 98 5.32 -4.46 19.83
C ARG A 98 5.91 -5.05 21.11
N ARG A 99 5.80 -4.34 22.26
CA ARG A 99 6.31 -4.82 23.54
C ARG A 99 5.65 -6.13 24.01
N GLU A 100 4.36 -6.29 23.74
CA GLU A 100 3.61 -7.49 24.05
C GLU A 100 4.15 -8.69 23.24
N LYS A 101 4.25 -8.54 21.93
CA LYS A 101 4.71 -9.59 21.01
C LYS A 101 6.20 -9.93 21.19
N GLU A 102 7.03 -8.94 21.49
CA GLU A 102 8.44 -9.18 21.84
C GLU A 102 8.59 -10.00 23.14
N ARG A 103 7.70 -9.81 24.14
CA ARG A 103 7.67 -10.68 25.34
C ARG A 103 7.23 -12.11 25.05
N GLU A 104 6.43 -12.31 24.01
CA GLU A 104 6.06 -13.63 23.49
C GLU A 104 7.20 -14.29 22.70
N GLY A 105 8.32 -13.59 22.49
CA GLY A 105 9.50 -14.09 21.79
C GLY A 105 9.51 -13.79 20.28
N LEU A 106 8.56 -13.01 19.77
CA LEU A 106 8.52 -12.62 18.36
C LEU A 106 9.45 -11.44 18.09
N LYS A 107 10.06 -11.42 16.92
CA LYS A 107 10.78 -10.26 16.38
C LYS A 107 9.81 -9.39 15.62
N VAL A 108 9.54 -8.19 16.14
CA VAL A 108 8.51 -7.29 15.61
C VAL A 108 9.14 -6.12 14.87
N GLY A 109 8.68 -5.89 13.62
CA GLY A 109 8.96 -4.69 12.85
C GLY A 109 7.76 -3.75 12.82
N SER A 110 7.98 -2.47 12.55
CA SER A 110 6.89 -1.52 12.38
C SER A 110 7.11 -0.59 11.20
N ILE A 111 6.00 -0.20 10.55
CA ILE A 111 5.97 0.81 9.49
C ILE A 111 4.96 1.87 9.89
N LEU A 112 5.43 3.07 10.20
CA LEU A 112 4.59 4.22 10.49
C LEU A 112 5.16 5.43 9.73
N PHE A 113 4.32 6.11 8.99
CA PHE A 113 4.63 7.37 8.33
C PHE A 113 3.91 8.50 9.07
N GLU A 114 4.46 9.71 9.03
CA GLU A 114 3.78 10.89 9.56
C GLU A 114 2.47 11.16 8.79
N GLU A 115 1.51 11.81 9.43
CA GLU A 115 0.13 11.94 8.91
C GLU A 115 0.01 12.48 7.49
N SER A 116 0.91 13.39 7.08
CA SER A 116 0.92 14.01 5.75
C SER A 116 2.08 13.54 4.85
N ALA A 117 2.83 12.52 5.26
CA ALA A 117 4.03 12.07 4.56
C ALA A 117 3.70 11.10 3.40
N PHE A 118 2.66 11.38 2.62
CA PHE A 118 2.16 10.47 1.57
C PHE A 118 3.18 10.20 0.46
N ARG A 119 3.97 11.22 0.07
CA ARG A 119 5.02 11.03 -0.96
C ARG A 119 6.21 10.24 -0.43
N GLU A 120 6.60 10.44 0.83
CA GLU A 120 7.60 9.60 1.51
C GLU A 120 7.10 8.15 1.60
N ALA A 121 5.85 7.96 2.00
CA ALA A 121 5.24 6.63 2.04
C ALA A 121 5.23 5.97 0.65
N ALA A 122 4.91 6.71 -0.41
CA ALA A 122 4.96 6.21 -1.78
C ALA A 122 6.38 5.88 -2.27
N HIS A 123 7.40 6.54 -1.74
CA HIS A 123 8.79 6.24 -2.03
C HIS A 123 9.30 5.03 -1.22
N ASP A 124 9.03 5.00 0.10
CA ASP A 124 9.73 4.13 1.03
C ASP A 124 9.00 2.83 1.38
N PHE A 125 7.70 2.74 1.16
CA PHE A 125 6.90 1.62 1.68
C PHE A 125 7.49 0.25 1.34
N PHE A 126 7.79 -0.01 0.08
CA PHE A 126 8.35 -1.29 -0.33
C PHE A 126 9.81 -1.49 0.07
N ALA A 127 10.59 -0.41 0.19
CA ALA A 127 11.95 -0.48 0.72
C ALA A 127 11.90 -0.95 2.19
N ARG A 128 11.07 -0.31 3.02
CA ARG A 128 10.88 -0.69 4.43
C ARG A 128 10.38 -2.13 4.59
N LEU A 129 9.46 -2.60 3.71
CA LEU A 129 9.03 -4.01 3.73
C LEU A 129 10.19 -4.97 3.44
N ARG A 130 11.02 -4.68 2.43
CA ARG A 130 12.19 -5.52 2.10
C ARG A 130 13.22 -5.52 3.21
N ASP A 131 13.47 -4.39 3.85
CA ASP A 131 14.40 -4.29 4.98
C ASP A 131 13.92 -5.14 6.17
N LEU A 132 12.62 -5.13 6.47
CA LEU A 132 12.04 -5.97 7.51
C LEU A 132 12.10 -7.47 7.16
N ASP A 133 11.88 -7.83 5.89
CA ASP A 133 12.06 -9.20 5.41
C ASP A 133 13.52 -9.66 5.53
N GLN A 134 14.47 -8.80 5.19
CA GLN A 134 15.91 -9.09 5.35
C GLN A 134 16.31 -9.18 6.82
N ALA A 135 15.71 -8.34 7.67
CA ALA A 135 15.90 -8.43 9.11
C ALA A 135 15.29 -9.69 9.72
N GLY A 136 14.45 -10.42 8.99
CA GLY A 136 13.82 -11.66 9.45
C GLY A 136 12.89 -11.41 10.63
N VAL A 137 12.00 -10.42 10.53
CA VAL A 137 10.94 -10.19 11.54
C VAL A 137 9.85 -11.24 11.38
N ASP A 138 9.16 -11.55 12.49
CA ASP A 138 8.03 -12.50 12.51
C ASP A 138 6.70 -11.80 12.30
N LEU A 139 6.61 -10.52 12.73
CA LEU A 139 5.41 -9.72 12.65
C LEU A 139 5.74 -8.28 12.23
N ILE A 140 4.93 -7.72 11.31
CA ILE A 140 4.97 -6.31 10.92
C ILE A 140 3.68 -5.64 11.38
N ILE A 141 3.81 -4.55 12.13
CA ILE A 141 2.69 -3.70 12.54
C ILE A 141 2.80 -2.37 11.79
N ALA A 142 1.83 -2.08 10.93
CA ALA A 142 1.81 -0.85 10.14
C ALA A 142 0.70 0.09 10.61
N GLY A 143 0.95 1.40 10.56
CA GLY A 143 -0.08 2.42 10.71
C GLY A 143 -0.73 2.73 9.36
N ALA A 144 -2.06 2.84 9.33
CA ALA A 144 -2.80 3.27 8.15
C ALA A 144 -2.49 4.74 7.81
N LEU A 145 -2.46 5.05 6.51
CA LEU A 145 -2.45 6.42 6.00
C LEU A 145 -3.90 6.90 5.80
N SER A 146 -4.11 8.21 5.84
CA SER A 146 -5.41 8.78 5.49
C SER A 146 -5.81 8.41 4.06
N GLY A 147 -7.02 7.90 3.89
CA GLY A 147 -7.58 7.57 2.57
C GLY A 147 -8.14 8.78 1.81
N GLU A 148 -8.14 9.97 2.41
CA GLU A 148 -8.62 11.22 1.78
C GLU A 148 -7.59 11.75 0.77
N ASP A 149 -6.30 11.51 1.01
CA ASP A 149 -5.25 11.85 0.06
C ASP A 149 -5.12 10.75 -1.02
N GLN A 150 -5.08 11.14 -2.28
CA GLN A 150 -5.07 10.19 -3.40
C GLN A 150 -3.75 9.41 -3.52
N VAL A 151 -2.61 9.99 -3.12
CA VAL A 151 -1.32 9.30 -3.03
C VAL A 151 -1.34 8.35 -1.82
N GLY A 152 -1.87 8.81 -0.69
CA GLY A 152 -2.13 7.98 0.49
C GLY A 152 -3.00 6.77 0.15
N PHE A 153 -4.07 6.98 -0.61
CA PHE A 153 -4.92 5.89 -1.13
C PHE A 153 -4.13 4.89 -2.00
N ALA A 154 -3.22 5.37 -2.85
CA ALA A 154 -2.38 4.50 -3.67
C ALA A 154 -1.45 3.62 -2.82
N VAL A 155 -0.84 4.15 -1.76
CA VAL A 155 -0.01 3.38 -0.81
C VAL A 155 -0.87 2.41 -0.02
N MET A 156 -2.00 2.86 0.53
CA MET A 156 -2.92 2.00 1.28
C MET A 156 -3.43 0.81 0.46
N ASN A 157 -3.70 1.01 -0.83
CA ASN A 157 -4.09 -0.10 -1.71
C ASN A 157 -3.03 -1.22 -1.76
N ARG A 158 -1.72 -0.89 -1.66
CA ARG A 158 -0.63 -1.87 -1.56
C ARG A 158 -0.53 -2.45 -0.16
N MET A 159 -0.56 -1.58 0.84
CA MET A 159 -0.42 -1.95 2.25
C MET A 159 -1.49 -2.97 2.65
N VAL A 160 -2.75 -2.72 2.31
CA VAL A 160 -3.88 -3.61 2.59
C VAL A 160 -3.70 -4.98 1.93
N LYS A 161 -3.22 -5.01 0.68
CA LYS A 161 -2.93 -6.27 -0.03
C LYS A 161 -1.74 -7.01 0.57
N SER A 162 -0.69 -6.30 0.99
CA SER A 162 0.47 -6.87 1.68
C SER A 162 0.08 -7.51 3.01
N ALA A 163 -0.83 -6.89 3.76
CA ALA A 163 -1.36 -7.40 5.02
C ALA A 163 -2.48 -8.46 4.85
N GLY A 164 -2.84 -8.83 3.62
CA GLY A 164 -3.93 -9.77 3.38
C GLY A 164 -5.28 -9.29 3.91
N TYR A 165 -5.51 -7.96 3.93
CA TYR A 165 -6.71 -7.28 4.45
C TYR A 165 -6.86 -7.38 5.99
N ASN A 166 -5.78 -7.63 6.72
CA ASN A 166 -5.78 -7.64 8.18
C ASN A 166 -5.67 -6.20 8.71
N ILE A 167 -6.83 -5.58 8.96
CA ILE A 167 -6.95 -4.20 9.47
C ILE A 167 -7.66 -4.24 10.83
N ILE A 168 -7.10 -3.55 11.80
CA ILE A 168 -7.62 -3.42 13.17
C ILE A 168 -7.84 -1.95 13.47
N LYS A 169 -9.05 -1.61 13.91
CA LYS A 169 -9.40 -0.25 14.35
C LYS A 169 -8.98 -0.03 15.80
N VAL A 170 -8.37 1.13 16.07
CA VAL A 170 -7.85 1.52 17.38
C VAL A 170 -8.31 2.94 17.75
#